data_d213c44f9c82984fe87c9413b79d17fa
#
_entry.id   d213c44f9c82984fe87c9413b79d17fa
#
_cell.length_a   1.000
_cell.length_b   1.000
_cell.length_c   1.000
_cell.angle_alpha   90.00
_cell.angle_beta   90.00
_cell.angle_gamma   90.00
#
_symmetry.space_group_name_H-M   'P 1'
#
loop_
_entity.id
_entity.type
_entity.pdbx_description
1 polymer ?
#
loop_
_entity_poly.entity_id
_entity_poly.type
_entity_poly.pdbx_seq_one_letter_code
_entity_poly.pdbx_strand_id
1 'polypeptide(L)'
;THVSNGADYQYVLTHLMTQHDKLSGAQGKFLQNQFTPALEQALAAQSWPITPYVNVFNRSPETGFEQFIDHPRYSTGYTTLFNTLGMMVETHMLKDYKSRVEGTYALLQTFTELCEQYHLELEQGYVDNQNLYHPLDKYPLNWRIDTTQSRPIEFLGYAAEYLPSALTGQNRLKYNRTAPYKKNIPYFDTYRPTDSVIIPRYYGIPRTYHRVIERLKSNHIKLVELKHELITEAEVYHIQDFKTRTSAYEGHYLHYNTQVSPSLERIGLSAGDYLIPVDQFGLRYILETLEPQAIDSFFNWNFFDTILPQKEGFSPYVWEDLALEILKSNPELKAEFEAYKSKHSDFAQNAYAQLDWLHKRSVHYEKEHLRYPVVRLLGEVVLGED
;
A
#
# COMPACT_ATOMS: atom_id res chain seq x y z
N THR A 1 9.54 -18.87 5.59
CA THR A 1 10.85 -18.99 4.88
C THR A 1 10.66 -19.01 3.38
N HIS A 2 11.56 -18.40 2.67
CA HIS A 2 11.56 -18.29 1.21
C HIS A 2 12.96 -18.62 0.65
N VAL A 3 13.17 -18.49 -0.66
CA VAL A 3 14.46 -18.78 -1.30
C VAL A 3 14.87 -17.62 -2.19
N SER A 4 15.97 -16.94 -1.85
CA SER A 4 16.51 -15.81 -2.60
C SER A 4 17.33 -16.23 -3.82
N ASN A 5 17.23 -15.46 -4.90
CA ASN A 5 17.88 -15.75 -6.19
C ASN A 5 18.37 -14.50 -6.93
N GLY A 6 18.39 -13.33 -6.31
CA GLY A 6 18.74 -12.07 -6.99
C GLY A 6 20.22 -11.91 -7.33
N ALA A 7 21.12 -12.52 -6.55
CA ALA A 7 22.58 -12.46 -6.71
C ALA A 7 23.23 -13.72 -6.18
N ASP A 8 24.55 -13.89 -6.44
CA ASP A 8 25.37 -14.93 -5.82
C ASP A 8 26.30 -14.28 -4.75
N TYR A 9 26.28 -14.84 -3.53
CA TYR A 9 27.02 -14.34 -2.37
C TYR A 9 27.34 -15.49 -1.41
N GLN A 10 28.14 -15.19 -0.34
CA GLN A 10 28.63 -16.24 0.55
C GLN A 10 27.62 -16.67 1.61
N TYR A 11 26.67 -15.81 1.97
CA TYR A 11 25.66 -16.10 2.99
C TYR A 11 24.74 -17.26 2.60
N VAL A 12 24.32 -18.04 3.58
CA VAL A 12 23.24 -19.02 3.46
C VAL A 12 21.89 -18.35 3.71
N LEU A 13 21.87 -17.38 4.63
CA LEU A 13 20.68 -16.74 5.17
C LEU A 13 20.64 -15.26 4.80
N THR A 14 19.45 -14.79 4.47
CA THR A 14 19.12 -13.36 4.44
C THR A 14 17.85 -13.10 5.25
N HIS A 15 17.71 -11.90 5.77
CA HIS A 15 16.51 -11.46 6.49
C HIS A 15 15.86 -10.26 5.81
N LEU A 16 14.54 -10.22 5.80
CA LEU A 16 13.75 -9.04 5.54
C LEU A 16 12.94 -8.75 6.80
N MET A 17 13.42 -7.78 7.58
CA MET A 17 12.70 -7.26 8.72
C MET A 17 11.61 -6.30 8.27
N THR A 18 10.53 -6.20 9.04
CA THR A 18 9.58 -5.08 8.91
C THR A 18 10.34 -3.78 8.71
N GLN A 19 9.91 -2.96 7.75
CA GLN A 19 10.56 -1.69 7.49
C GLN A 19 10.37 -0.73 8.68
N HIS A 20 11.48 -0.31 9.30
CA HIS A 20 11.50 0.37 10.59
C HIS A 20 10.88 1.78 10.57
N ASP A 21 11.03 2.56 9.47
CA ASP A 21 10.41 3.88 9.36
C ASP A 21 8.89 3.76 9.21
N LYS A 22 8.42 2.74 8.47
CA LYS A 22 7.00 2.44 8.32
C LYS A 22 6.38 1.95 9.64
N LEU A 23 7.08 1.10 10.37
CA LEU A 23 6.68 0.70 11.72
C LEU A 23 6.66 1.91 12.65
N SER A 24 7.65 2.78 12.52
CA SER A 24 7.83 4.06 13.22
C SER A 24 7.89 3.97 14.76
N GLY A 25 7.88 5.10 15.43
CA GLY A 25 7.88 5.18 16.87
C GLY A 25 9.11 4.60 17.57
N ALA A 26 8.94 4.21 18.83
CA ALA A 26 9.99 3.57 19.64
C ALA A 26 10.32 2.17 19.10
N GLN A 27 9.31 1.45 18.62
CA GLN A 27 9.45 0.09 18.11
C GLN A 27 10.28 0.03 16.81
N GLY A 28 10.09 0.99 15.90
CA GLY A 28 10.91 1.08 14.68
C GLY A 28 12.38 1.33 15.00
N LYS A 29 12.67 2.25 15.95
CA LYS A 29 14.03 2.55 16.41
C LYS A 29 14.66 1.36 17.13
N PHE A 30 13.91 0.66 17.96
CA PHE A 30 14.38 -0.55 18.65
C PHE A 30 14.75 -1.64 17.64
N LEU A 31 13.91 -1.87 16.64
CA LEU A 31 14.15 -2.84 15.58
C LEU A 31 15.46 -2.55 14.84
N GLN A 32 15.64 -1.29 14.40
CA GLN A 32 16.80 -0.87 13.61
C GLN A 32 18.11 -0.90 14.43
N ASN A 33 18.06 -0.38 15.66
CA ASN A 33 19.27 -0.07 16.41
C ASN A 33 19.68 -1.14 17.44
N GLN A 34 18.77 -2.06 17.80
CA GLN A 34 19.04 -3.05 18.84
C GLN A 34 18.74 -4.48 18.35
N PHE A 35 17.50 -4.78 17.98
CA PHE A 35 17.09 -6.15 17.68
C PHE A 35 17.78 -6.72 16.43
N THR A 36 17.80 -5.99 15.32
CA THR A 36 18.45 -6.45 14.07
C THR A 36 19.95 -6.63 14.24
N PRO A 37 20.72 -5.68 14.81
CA PRO A 37 22.14 -5.89 15.09
C PRO A 37 22.42 -7.07 16.04
N ALA A 38 21.58 -7.26 17.06
CA ALA A 38 21.74 -8.38 18.00
C ALA A 38 21.54 -9.73 17.29
N LEU A 39 20.55 -9.84 16.40
CA LEU A 39 20.31 -11.04 15.61
C LEU A 39 21.48 -11.35 14.67
N GLU A 40 21.97 -10.34 13.95
CA GLU A 40 23.10 -10.48 13.03
C GLU A 40 24.37 -10.94 13.78
N GLN A 41 24.64 -10.34 14.93
CA GLN A 41 25.79 -10.68 15.78
C GLN A 41 25.68 -12.11 16.36
N ALA A 42 24.53 -12.45 16.91
CA ALA A 42 24.32 -13.77 17.52
C ALA A 42 24.43 -14.93 16.52
N LEU A 43 23.94 -14.75 15.30
CA LEU A 43 24.07 -15.71 14.22
C LEU A 43 25.52 -15.80 13.69
N ALA A 44 26.20 -14.67 13.55
CA ALA A 44 27.61 -14.66 13.14
C ALA A 44 28.49 -15.41 14.15
N ALA A 45 28.24 -15.28 15.46
CA ALA A 45 28.94 -16.03 16.51
C ALA A 45 28.75 -17.55 16.42
N GLN A 46 27.65 -18.00 15.84
CA GLN A 46 27.35 -19.42 15.58
C GLN A 46 27.83 -19.90 14.21
N SER A 47 28.62 -19.11 13.49
CA SER A 47 29.08 -19.39 12.10
C SER A 47 27.94 -19.40 11.05
N TRP A 48 26.82 -18.77 11.35
CA TRP A 48 25.71 -18.55 10.44
C TRP A 48 25.53 -17.03 10.14
N PRO A 49 26.52 -16.36 9.52
CA PRO A 49 26.36 -14.94 9.23
C PRO A 49 25.13 -14.73 8.33
N ILE A 50 24.40 -13.66 8.61
CA ILE A 50 23.18 -13.27 7.90
C ILE A 50 23.33 -11.83 7.40
N THR A 51 22.65 -11.47 6.33
CA THR A 51 22.63 -10.13 5.75
C THR A 51 21.19 -9.73 5.39
N PRO A 52 20.89 -8.43 5.27
CA PRO A 52 19.62 -8.02 4.71
C PRO A 52 19.35 -8.68 3.35
N TYR A 53 18.08 -8.92 3.02
CA TYR A 53 17.67 -9.45 1.73
C TYR A 53 18.32 -8.66 0.58
N VAL A 54 19.05 -9.36 -0.26
CA VAL A 54 19.86 -8.77 -1.33
C VAL A 54 18.94 -8.43 -2.52
N ASN A 55 18.32 -7.26 -2.44
CA ASN A 55 17.35 -6.79 -3.44
C ASN A 55 18.04 -6.26 -4.69
N VAL A 56 18.69 -7.15 -5.42
CA VAL A 56 19.31 -6.85 -6.72
C VAL A 56 18.95 -7.90 -7.76
N PHE A 57 18.79 -7.44 -8.99
CA PHE A 57 18.52 -8.32 -10.13
C PHE A 57 19.44 -7.95 -11.27
N ASN A 58 20.14 -8.96 -11.82
CA ASN A 58 21.07 -8.84 -12.95
C ASN A 58 22.17 -7.77 -12.77
N ARG A 59 22.55 -7.47 -11.54
CA ARG A 59 23.70 -6.61 -11.19
C ARG A 59 24.41 -7.12 -9.94
N SER A 60 25.69 -6.76 -9.80
CA SER A 60 26.44 -7.10 -8.58
C SER A 60 25.93 -6.26 -7.39
N PRO A 61 25.82 -6.83 -6.17
CA PRO A 61 25.51 -6.08 -4.96
C PRO A 61 26.68 -5.20 -4.47
N GLU A 62 27.86 -5.28 -5.10
CA GLU A 62 29.07 -4.55 -4.67
C GLU A 62 28.88 -3.02 -4.64
N THR A 63 28.01 -2.48 -5.46
CA THR A 63 27.66 -1.05 -5.49
C THR A 63 26.59 -0.64 -4.48
N GLY A 64 26.16 -1.58 -3.64
CA GLY A 64 25.07 -1.38 -2.68
C GLY A 64 23.69 -1.76 -3.20
N PHE A 65 22.73 -1.83 -2.30
CA PHE A 65 21.34 -2.15 -2.61
C PHE A 65 20.37 -1.54 -1.60
N GLU A 66 19.11 -1.51 -1.99
CA GLU A 66 18.01 -0.97 -1.21
C GLU A 66 17.30 -2.07 -0.43
N GLN A 67 16.80 -1.73 0.77
CA GLN A 67 15.84 -2.60 1.44
C GLN A 67 14.60 -2.76 0.59
N PHE A 68 14.14 -3.99 0.44
CA PHE A 68 12.83 -4.23 -0.17
C PHE A 68 11.73 -3.64 0.70
N ILE A 69 10.82 -2.84 0.11
CA ILE A 69 9.67 -2.34 0.84
C ILE A 69 8.61 -3.42 1.00
N ASP A 70 8.27 -3.73 2.23
CA ASP A 70 7.24 -4.69 2.59
C ASP A 70 5.85 -4.03 2.56
N HIS A 71 5.22 -4.00 1.40
CA HIS A 71 3.82 -3.56 1.30
C HIS A 71 2.88 -4.50 2.09
N PRO A 72 1.67 -4.05 2.46
CA PRO A 72 0.70 -4.85 3.22
C PRO A 72 0.39 -6.25 2.67
N ARG A 73 0.55 -6.46 1.37
CA ARG A 73 0.40 -7.77 0.71
C ARG A 73 1.45 -8.81 1.11
N TYR A 74 2.57 -8.37 1.67
CA TYR A 74 3.65 -9.25 2.15
C TYR A 74 3.54 -9.46 3.66
N SER A 75 4.04 -10.60 4.14
CA SER A 75 3.88 -11.01 5.54
C SER A 75 4.37 -9.97 6.55
N THR A 76 5.56 -9.40 6.36
CA THR A 76 6.12 -8.38 7.26
C THR A 76 5.38 -7.04 7.17
N GLY A 77 4.89 -6.70 5.98
CA GLY A 77 4.04 -5.52 5.79
C GLY A 77 2.65 -5.70 6.40
N TYR A 78 2.09 -6.89 6.32
CA TYR A 78 0.82 -7.20 6.97
C TYR A 78 0.91 -7.11 8.50
N THR A 79 1.97 -7.67 9.11
CA THR A 79 2.14 -7.59 10.57
C THR A 79 2.29 -6.14 11.05
N THR A 80 2.88 -5.25 10.23
CA THR A 80 3.00 -3.82 10.54
C THR A 80 1.64 -3.15 10.74
N LEU A 81 0.60 -3.61 10.02
CA LEU A 81 -0.76 -3.06 10.16
C LEU A 81 -1.35 -3.29 11.56
N PHE A 82 -0.77 -4.22 12.32
CA PHE A 82 -1.15 -4.55 13.69
C PHE A 82 -0.02 -4.22 14.69
N ASN A 83 0.88 -3.30 14.33
CA ASN A 83 2.03 -2.87 15.16
C ASN A 83 2.94 -4.03 15.61
N THR A 84 3.00 -5.10 14.84
CA THR A 84 3.76 -6.30 15.16
C THR A 84 5.01 -6.39 14.29
N LEU A 85 6.15 -6.61 14.93
CA LEU A 85 7.41 -6.92 14.26
C LEU A 85 7.28 -8.21 13.48
N GLY A 86 7.78 -8.20 12.25
CA GLY A 86 7.84 -9.37 11.40
C GLY A 86 9.24 -9.56 10.82
N MET A 87 9.59 -10.81 10.55
CA MET A 87 10.79 -11.16 9.81
C MET A 87 10.46 -12.23 8.78
N MET A 88 10.84 -12.00 7.54
CA MET A 88 10.92 -13.02 6.53
C MET A 88 12.37 -13.46 6.39
N VAL A 89 12.58 -14.76 6.33
CA VAL A 89 13.88 -15.38 6.12
C VAL A 89 13.92 -15.96 4.71
N GLU A 90 14.99 -15.66 3.99
CA GLU A 90 15.27 -16.32 2.72
C GLU A 90 16.60 -17.05 2.77
N THR A 91 16.59 -18.31 2.33
CA THR A 91 17.82 -19.08 2.12
C THR A 91 18.30 -18.91 0.68
N HIS A 92 19.61 -18.85 0.48
CA HIS A 92 20.17 -18.70 -0.85
C HIS A 92 19.96 -19.96 -1.69
N MET A 93 19.33 -19.84 -2.86
CA MET A 93 18.97 -20.97 -3.72
C MET A 93 20.14 -21.82 -4.17
N LEU A 94 21.35 -21.24 -4.28
CA LEU A 94 22.56 -21.91 -4.76
C LEU A 94 23.36 -22.61 -3.65
N LYS A 95 22.86 -22.62 -2.41
CA LYS A 95 23.44 -23.37 -1.29
C LYS A 95 22.80 -24.75 -1.21
N ASP A 96 23.54 -25.72 -0.68
CA ASP A 96 23.04 -27.08 -0.49
C ASP A 96 21.87 -27.11 0.48
N TYR A 97 21.03 -28.15 0.36
CA TYR A 97 19.81 -28.29 1.15
C TYR A 97 20.08 -28.37 2.65
N LYS A 98 21.12 -29.12 3.05
CA LYS A 98 21.47 -29.33 4.46
C LYS A 98 21.84 -27.98 5.11
N SER A 99 22.73 -27.21 4.51
CA SER A 99 23.12 -25.89 5.02
C SER A 99 21.92 -24.95 5.15
N ARG A 100 20.99 -24.99 4.19
CA ARG A 100 19.77 -24.15 4.27
C ARG A 100 18.87 -24.54 5.43
N VAL A 101 18.69 -25.85 5.70
CA VAL A 101 17.89 -26.35 6.82
C VAL A 101 18.55 -26.01 8.15
N GLU A 102 19.83 -26.32 8.31
CA GLU A 102 20.58 -26.09 9.55
C GLU A 102 20.68 -24.60 9.89
N GLY A 103 20.96 -23.75 8.90
CA GLY A 103 20.99 -22.29 9.08
C GLY A 103 19.62 -21.74 9.47
N THR A 104 18.54 -22.19 8.82
CA THR A 104 17.18 -21.77 9.21
C THR A 104 16.83 -22.20 10.64
N TYR A 105 17.23 -23.42 11.05
CA TYR A 105 17.01 -23.90 12.42
C TYR A 105 17.75 -23.01 13.43
N ALA A 106 19.05 -22.76 13.20
CA ALA A 106 19.85 -21.87 14.05
C ALA A 106 19.23 -20.46 14.14
N LEU A 107 18.74 -19.93 13.01
CA LEU A 107 18.09 -18.62 13.00
C LEU A 107 16.80 -18.63 13.83
N LEU A 108 15.92 -19.63 13.68
CA LEU A 108 14.68 -19.71 14.45
C LEU A 108 14.94 -19.80 15.95
N GLN A 109 15.95 -20.60 16.35
CA GLN A 109 16.36 -20.71 17.74
C GLN A 109 16.87 -19.36 18.27
N THR A 110 17.82 -18.74 17.58
CA THR A 110 18.40 -17.43 17.97
C THR A 110 17.32 -16.36 18.03
N PHE A 111 16.42 -16.34 17.06
CA PHE A 111 15.32 -15.36 17.04
C PHE A 111 14.40 -15.53 18.26
N THR A 112 14.08 -16.76 18.63
CA THR A 112 13.25 -17.05 19.82
C THR A 112 13.96 -16.61 21.11
N GLU A 113 15.25 -16.92 21.24
CA GLU A 113 16.09 -16.50 22.39
C GLU A 113 16.15 -14.97 22.52
N LEU A 114 16.28 -14.25 21.40
CA LEU A 114 16.25 -12.80 21.39
C LEU A 114 14.85 -12.22 21.71
N CYS A 115 13.78 -12.85 21.25
CA CYS A 115 12.44 -12.45 21.64
C CYS A 115 12.21 -12.61 23.15
N GLU A 116 12.74 -13.68 23.77
CA GLU A 116 12.72 -13.85 25.22
C GLU A 116 13.56 -12.80 25.92
N GLN A 117 14.78 -12.54 25.43
CA GLN A 117 15.70 -11.54 26.00
C GLN A 117 15.09 -10.12 25.97
N TYR A 118 14.43 -9.75 24.89
CA TYR A 118 13.87 -8.40 24.66
C TYR A 118 12.35 -8.34 24.83
N HIS A 119 11.74 -9.27 25.58
CA HIS A 119 10.28 -9.35 25.68
C HIS A 119 9.65 -8.06 26.21
N LEU A 120 10.29 -7.37 27.16
CA LEU A 120 9.79 -6.11 27.73
C LEU A 120 9.81 -4.98 26.71
N GLU A 121 10.88 -4.83 25.95
CA GLU A 121 11.01 -3.82 24.89
C GLU A 121 10.04 -4.08 23.75
N LEU A 122 9.82 -5.34 23.40
CA LEU A 122 8.86 -5.75 22.39
C LEU A 122 7.43 -5.47 22.84
N GLU A 123 7.05 -5.79 24.07
CA GLU A 123 5.74 -5.52 24.65
C GLU A 123 5.49 -4.02 24.76
N GLN A 124 6.43 -3.28 25.35
CA GLN A 124 6.30 -1.83 25.50
C GLN A 124 6.20 -1.13 24.14
N GLY A 125 7.07 -1.50 23.19
CA GLY A 125 7.04 -0.95 21.84
C GLY A 125 5.72 -1.22 21.09
N TYR A 126 5.14 -2.39 21.31
CA TYR A 126 3.81 -2.73 20.77
C TYR A 126 2.71 -1.83 21.35
N VAL A 127 2.70 -1.66 22.69
CA VAL A 127 1.73 -0.78 23.38
C VAL A 127 1.90 0.67 22.94
N ASP A 128 3.14 1.18 22.88
CA ASP A 128 3.44 2.54 22.45
C ASP A 128 2.96 2.79 21.01
N ASN A 129 3.16 1.83 20.12
CA ASN A 129 2.75 1.96 18.72
C ASN A 129 1.23 1.85 18.53
N GLN A 130 0.50 1.20 19.42
CA GLN A 130 -0.97 1.22 19.40
C GLN A 130 -1.53 2.62 19.68
N ASN A 131 -0.81 3.41 20.48
CA ASN A 131 -1.18 4.77 20.87
C ASN A 131 -0.46 5.84 20.04
N LEU A 132 0.19 5.47 18.94
CA LEU A 132 1.00 6.41 18.14
C LEU A 132 0.14 7.35 17.29
N TYR A 133 -1.04 6.92 16.88
CA TYR A 133 -1.95 7.66 16.00
C TYR A 133 -3.36 7.69 16.58
N HIS A 134 -3.98 8.87 16.47
CA HIS A 134 -5.35 9.11 16.92
C HIS A 134 -6.17 9.79 15.83
N PRO A 135 -7.52 9.76 15.92
CA PRO A 135 -8.37 10.53 15.01
C PRO A 135 -7.95 12.00 14.93
N LEU A 136 -7.97 12.53 13.70
CA LEU A 136 -7.52 13.87 13.29
C LEU A 136 -6.01 14.08 13.20
N ASP A 137 -5.18 13.11 13.57
CA ASP A 137 -3.75 13.13 13.27
C ASP A 137 -3.51 12.91 11.76
N LYS A 138 -2.29 13.21 11.33
CA LYS A 138 -1.80 12.82 9.99
C LYS A 138 -1.21 11.42 10.04
N TYR A 139 -1.68 10.55 9.16
CA TYR A 139 -1.13 9.21 8.97
C TYR A 139 -0.33 9.13 7.65
N PRO A 140 0.94 8.68 7.68
CA PRO A 140 1.73 8.47 6.48
C PRO A 140 1.25 7.23 5.74
N LEU A 141 0.80 7.39 4.49
CA LEU A 141 0.11 6.33 3.74
C LEU A 141 1.02 5.57 2.78
N ASN A 142 1.81 6.29 1.98
CA ASN A 142 2.72 5.70 1.01
C ASN A 142 4.17 6.11 1.28
N TRP A 143 5.13 5.27 0.88
CA TRP A 143 6.52 5.41 1.24
C TRP A 143 7.43 5.26 0.03
N ARG A 144 8.55 5.98 0.04
CA ARG A 144 9.63 5.80 -0.93
C ARG A 144 10.99 5.79 -0.22
N ILE A 145 11.95 5.10 -0.84
CA ILE A 145 13.32 5.09 -0.36
C ILE A 145 13.97 6.46 -0.49
N ASP A 146 14.75 6.84 0.52
CA ASP A 146 15.63 8.00 0.49
C ASP A 146 17.03 7.58 0.04
N THR A 147 17.28 7.69 -1.25
CA THR A 147 18.58 7.33 -1.84
C THR A 147 19.71 8.29 -1.47
N THR A 148 19.44 9.36 -0.75
CA THR A 148 20.47 10.28 -0.25
C THR A 148 21.10 9.81 1.07
N GLN A 149 20.50 8.81 1.72
CA GLN A 149 20.95 8.23 2.97
C GLN A 149 21.26 6.75 2.81
N SER A 150 22.44 6.35 3.22
CA SER A 150 22.85 4.95 3.27
C SER A 150 23.69 4.71 4.51
N ARG A 151 23.69 3.49 5.01
CA ARG A 151 24.66 3.03 6.01
C ARG A 151 25.55 1.96 5.41
N PRO A 152 26.83 1.86 5.83
CA PRO A 152 27.70 0.78 5.40
C PRO A 152 27.26 -0.53 6.05
N ILE A 153 27.19 -1.60 5.25
CA ILE A 153 27.09 -2.97 5.76
C ILE A 153 28.29 -3.77 5.28
N GLU A 154 28.81 -4.64 6.14
CA GLU A 154 29.82 -5.61 5.73
C GLU A 154 29.15 -6.68 4.87
N PHE A 155 29.66 -6.88 3.67
CA PHE A 155 29.09 -7.82 2.72
C PHE A 155 30.10 -8.86 2.22
N LEU A 156 29.70 -10.11 2.32
CA LEU A 156 30.47 -11.28 1.86
C LEU A 156 29.98 -11.70 0.49
N GLY A 157 30.62 -11.21 -0.55
CA GLY A 157 30.21 -11.45 -1.93
C GLY A 157 31.23 -12.25 -2.74
N TYR A 158 30.96 -12.35 -4.04
CA TYR A 158 31.89 -12.89 -5.03
C TYR A 158 32.12 -11.84 -6.12
N ALA A 159 33.36 -11.76 -6.65
CA ALA A 159 33.65 -10.91 -7.78
C ALA A 159 32.74 -11.27 -8.97
N ALA A 160 32.30 -10.26 -9.69
CA ALA A 160 31.39 -10.43 -10.82
C ALA A 160 31.84 -9.58 -12.01
N GLU A 161 31.61 -10.09 -13.21
CA GLU A 161 31.94 -9.43 -14.48
C GLU A 161 30.81 -9.63 -15.49
N TYR A 162 30.74 -8.74 -16.48
CA TYR A 162 29.84 -8.89 -17.60
C TYR A 162 30.59 -9.47 -18.78
N LEU A 163 30.16 -10.63 -19.24
CA LEU A 163 30.78 -11.36 -20.36
C LEU A 163 29.76 -11.59 -21.48
N PRO A 164 30.22 -11.62 -22.75
CA PRO A 164 29.37 -12.03 -23.85
C PRO A 164 28.85 -13.47 -23.64
N SER A 165 27.54 -13.63 -23.78
CA SER A 165 26.91 -14.95 -23.72
C SER A 165 27.03 -15.66 -25.04
N ALA A 166 27.61 -16.87 -25.04
CA ALA A 166 27.65 -17.73 -26.22
C ALA A 166 26.25 -18.20 -26.67
N LEU A 167 25.23 -18.13 -25.76
CA LEU A 167 23.85 -18.54 -26.04
C LEU A 167 23.03 -17.42 -26.67
N THR A 168 23.08 -16.21 -26.07
CA THR A 168 22.18 -15.10 -26.44
C THR A 168 22.87 -14.01 -27.25
N GLY A 169 24.21 -14.01 -27.34
CA GLY A 169 25.01 -12.94 -27.92
C GLY A 169 25.01 -11.62 -27.10
N GLN A 170 24.24 -11.55 -26.01
CA GLN A 170 24.17 -10.38 -25.14
C GLN A 170 25.11 -10.52 -23.94
N ASN A 171 25.46 -9.40 -23.29
CA ASN A 171 26.23 -9.46 -22.05
C ASN A 171 25.42 -10.11 -20.93
N ARG A 172 26.04 -11.04 -20.22
CA ARG A 172 25.50 -11.68 -19.01
C ARG A 172 26.37 -11.40 -17.82
N LEU A 173 25.75 -11.25 -16.64
CA LEU A 173 26.45 -11.23 -15.37
C LEU A 173 26.96 -12.63 -15.03
N LYS A 174 28.24 -12.73 -14.62
CA LYS A 174 28.87 -13.97 -14.17
C LYS A 174 29.62 -13.72 -12.88
N TYR A 175 29.29 -14.48 -11.85
CA TYR A 175 29.99 -14.48 -10.56
C TYR A 175 31.17 -15.46 -10.61
N ASN A 176 32.27 -15.06 -9.96
CA ASN A 176 33.47 -15.90 -9.79
C ASN A 176 33.57 -16.35 -8.33
N ARG A 177 33.12 -17.55 -8.01
CA ARG A 177 33.14 -18.10 -6.65
C ARG A 177 34.55 -18.39 -6.12
N THR A 178 35.58 -18.40 -6.97
CA THR A 178 36.98 -18.54 -6.56
C THR A 178 37.62 -17.22 -6.16
N ALA A 179 36.90 -16.11 -6.33
CA ALA A 179 37.28 -14.75 -5.93
C ALA A 179 36.26 -14.15 -4.92
N PRO A 180 36.18 -14.72 -3.70
CA PRO A 180 35.33 -14.17 -2.65
C PRO A 180 35.90 -12.82 -2.17
N TYR A 181 34.99 -11.93 -1.73
CA TYR A 181 35.41 -10.67 -1.10
C TYR A 181 34.60 -10.42 0.17
N LYS A 182 35.19 -9.58 1.03
CA LYS A 182 34.57 -8.99 2.22
C LYS A 182 34.76 -7.48 2.10
N LYS A 183 33.67 -6.73 1.91
CA LYS A 183 33.68 -5.27 1.69
C LYS A 183 32.54 -4.58 2.43
N ASN A 184 32.76 -3.34 2.82
CA ASN A 184 31.67 -2.46 3.20
C ASN A 184 31.00 -1.91 1.93
N ILE A 185 29.69 -2.12 1.82
CA ILE A 185 28.88 -1.61 0.71
C ILE A 185 27.75 -0.73 1.21
N PRO A 186 27.24 0.24 0.44
CA PRO A 186 26.11 1.06 0.84
C PRO A 186 24.83 0.23 0.94
N TYR A 187 24.10 0.36 2.04
CA TYR A 187 22.75 -0.18 2.19
C TYR A 187 21.78 0.96 2.45
N PHE A 188 20.75 1.04 1.60
CA PHE A 188 19.73 2.08 1.66
C PHE A 188 18.49 1.49 2.32
N ASP A 189 18.19 1.87 3.55
CA ASP A 189 17.07 1.36 4.34
C ASP A 189 16.23 2.47 4.98
N THR A 190 16.51 3.74 4.67
CA THR A 190 15.71 4.88 5.11
C THR A 190 14.57 5.15 4.13
N TYR A 191 13.35 5.15 4.64
CA TYR A 191 12.14 5.45 3.88
C TYR A 191 11.49 6.73 4.37
N ARG A 192 10.89 7.48 3.44
CA ARG A 192 10.14 8.70 3.74
C ARG A 192 8.72 8.58 3.20
N PRO A 193 7.71 9.09 3.94
CA PRO A 193 6.34 9.12 3.44
C PRO A 193 6.25 10.04 2.21
N THR A 194 5.46 9.62 1.22
CA THR A 194 5.13 10.45 0.03
C THR A 194 3.78 11.10 0.16
N ASP A 195 2.85 10.42 0.82
CA ASP A 195 1.48 10.84 1.00
C ASP A 195 1.06 10.69 2.46
N SER A 196 0.09 11.47 2.88
CA SER A 196 -0.52 11.35 4.19
C SER A 196 -2.00 11.70 4.13
N VAL A 197 -2.78 11.09 5.00
CA VAL A 197 -4.21 11.38 5.17
C VAL A 197 -4.50 11.84 6.59
N ILE A 198 -5.54 12.64 6.77
CA ILE A 198 -6.08 12.91 8.10
C ILE A 198 -6.89 11.70 8.52
N ILE A 199 -6.67 11.17 9.71
CA ILE A 199 -7.40 10.03 10.26
C ILE A 199 -8.82 10.46 10.55
N PRO A 200 -9.87 9.89 9.93
CA PRO A 200 -11.24 10.20 10.29
C PRO A 200 -11.61 9.55 11.64
N ARG A 201 -12.67 10.00 12.27
CA ARG A 201 -13.21 9.34 13.47
C ARG A 201 -13.91 8.02 13.13
N TYR A 202 -14.61 8.01 12.00
CA TYR A 202 -15.30 6.83 11.49
C TYR A 202 -15.18 6.76 9.97
N TYR A 203 -15.21 5.54 9.46
CA TYR A 203 -15.61 5.30 8.09
C TYR A 203 -17.05 4.78 8.05
N GLY A 204 -17.81 5.20 7.05
CA GLY A 204 -19.12 4.63 6.72
C GLY A 204 -19.02 3.76 5.47
N ILE A 205 -19.58 2.55 5.49
CA ILE A 205 -19.58 1.65 4.34
C ILE A 205 -20.96 1.04 4.12
N PRO A 206 -21.51 1.09 2.90
CA PRO A 206 -22.76 0.43 2.56
C PRO A 206 -22.66 -1.10 2.70
N ARG A 207 -23.70 -1.73 3.24
CA ARG A 207 -23.78 -3.20 3.43
C ARG A 207 -23.62 -4.02 2.15
N THR A 208 -23.84 -3.39 1.00
CA THR A 208 -23.67 -4.03 -0.32
C THR A 208 -22.21 -4.46 -0.58
N TYR A 209 -21.24 -3.81 0.05
CA TYR A 209 -19.82 -4.19 -0.01
C TYR A 209 -19.47 -5.28 0.99
N HIS A 210 -20.28 -6.32 1.07
CA HIS A 210 -20.15 -7.42 2.05
C HIS A 210 -18.77 -8.09 2.00
N ARG A 211 -18.13 -8.21 0.84
CA ARG A 211 -16.78 -8.78 0.71
C ARG A 211 -15.70 -7.97 1.44
N VAL A 212 -15.82 -6.66 1.50
CA VAL A 212 -14.95 -5.77 2.27
C VAL A 212 -15.27 -5.91 3.76
N ILE A 213 -16.55 -5.89 4.11
CA ILE A 213 -17.04 -6.05 5.49
C ILE A 213 -16.56 -7.36 6.11
N GLU A 214 -16.64 -8.47 5.36
CA GLU A 214 -16.13 -9.78 5.78
C GLU A 214 -14.64 -9.75 6.08
N ARG A 215 -13.82 -9.07 5.26
CA ARG A 215 -12.37 -8.94 5.48
C ARG A 215 -12.05 -8.10 6.70
N LEU A 216 -12.77 -7.01 6.92
CA LEU A 216 -12.64 -6.21 8.13
C LEU A 216 -12.96 -7.07 9.37
N LYS A 217 -14.07 -7.80 9.36
CA LYS A 217 -14.47 -8.71 10.46
C LYS A 217 -13.43 -9.82 10.68
N SER A 218 -12.91 -10.43 9.61
CA SER A 218 -11.89 -11.47 9.69
C SER A 218 -10.56 -10.99 10.29
N ASN A 219 -10.30 -9.68 10.21
CA ASN A 219 -9.16 -9.02 10.82
C ASN A 219 -9.49 -8.38 12.18
N HIS A 220 -10.59 -8.82 12.81
CA HIS A 220 -11.03 -8.39 14.13
C HIS A 220 -11.34 -6.89 14.24
N ILE A 221 -11.63 -6.22 13.13
CA ILE A 221 -12.08 -4.83 13.14
C ILE A 221 -13.52 -4.76 13.65
N LYS A 222 -13.76 -3.92 14.64
CA LYS A 222 -15.09 -3.67 15.18
C LYS A 222 -15.88 -2.80 14.20
N LEU A 223 -17.08 -3.25 13.86
CA LEU A 223 -18.03 -2.53 13.04
C LEU A 223 -19.32 -2.33 13.83
N VAL A 224 -19.89 -1.14 13.70
CA VAL A 224 -21.20 -0.80 14.28
C VAL A 224 -22.22 -0.84 13.16
N GLU A 225 -23.16 -1.77 13.21
CA GLU A 225 -24.28 -1.85 12.27
C GLU A 225 -25.33 -0.81 12.63
N LEU A 226 -25.70 0.03 11.67
CA LEU A 226 -26.72 1.06 11.85
C LEU A 226 -28.10 0.42 12.00
N LYS A 227 -28.82 0.76 13.07
CA LYS A 227 -30.21 0.33 13.29
C LYS A 227 -31.20 1.21 12.55
N HIS A 228 -30.85 2.47 12.35
CA HIS A 228 -31.65 3.48 11.67
C HIS A 228 -30.81 4.20 10.61
N GLU A 229 -31.47 4.91 9.73
CA GLU A 229 -30.81 5.78 8.77
C GLU A 229 -29.99 6.86 9.49
N LEU A 230 -28.77 7.08 9.05
CA LEU A 230 -27.91 8.16 9.50
C LEU A 230 -27.71 9.18 8.38
N ILE A 231 -28.28 10.38 8.56
CA ILE A 231 -28.04 11.51 7.65
C ILE A 231 -27.02 12.45 8.31
N THR A 232 -25.87 12.65 7.67
CA THR A 232 -24.79 13.46 8.22
C THR A 232 -23.96 14.12 7.12
N GLU A 233 -23.10 15.05 7.47
CA GLU A 233 -22.03 15.53 6.60
C GLU A 233 -20.85 14.59 6.66
N ALA A 234 -20.29 14.26 5.49
CA ALA A 234 -19.13 13.39 5.36
C ALA A 234 -18.20 13.88 4.26
N GLU A 235 -16.93 13.63 4.41
CA GLU A 235 -15.97 13.75 3.33
C GLU A 235 -16.10 12.52 2.42
N VAL A 236 -16.34 12.77 1.15
CA VAL A 236 -16.50 11.76 0.10
C VAL A 236 -15.39 11.92 -0.91
N TYR A 237 -14.73 10.84 -1.28
CA TYR A 237 -13.74 10.84 -2.33
C TYR A 237 -14.36 10.54 -3.70
N HIS A 238 -13.89 11.30 -4.70
CA HIS A 238 -14.15 11.01 -6.11
C HIS A 238 -12.84 10.58 -6.76
N ILE A 239 -12.83 9.42 -7.41
CA ILE A 239 -11.67 8.90 -8.14
C ILE A 239 -11.41 9.81 -9.35
N GLN A 240 -10.21 10.40 -9.41
CA GLN A 240 -9.80 11.31 -10.47
C GLN A 240 -8.97 10.61 -11.54
N ASP A 241 -8.05 9.75 -11.11
CA ASP A 241 -7.16 8.99 -11.99
C ASP A 241 -6.66 7.74 -11.27
N PHE A 242 -6.37 6.72 -12.03
CA PHE A 242 -5.70 5.50 -11.57
C PHE A 242 -5.11 4.76 -12.78
N LYS A 243 -4.18 3.88 -12.53
CA LYS A 243 -3.64 2.95 -13.53
C LYS A 243 -3.96 1.52 -13.12
N THR A 244 -4.03 0.63 -14.10
CA THR A 244 -4.27 -0.79 -13.87
C THR A 244 -3.11 -1.61 -14.43
N ARG A 245 -2.65 -2.62 -13.69
CA ARG A 245 -1.63 -3.55 -14.16
C ARG A 245 -2.13 -4.34 -15.36
N THR A 246 -1.25 -4.58 -16.34
CA THR A 246 -1.56 -5.36 -17.54
C THR A 246 -1.42 -6.87 -17.34
N SER A 247 -0.83 -7.29 -16.22
CA SER A 247 -0.69 -8.69 -15.80
C SER A 247 -1.33 -8.89 -14.43
N ALA A 248 -1.99 -10.03 -14.24
CA ALA A 248 -2.60 -10.38 -12.96
C ALA A 248 -1.55 -10.67 -11.89
N TYR A 249 -1.85 -10.27 -10.66
CA TYR A 249 -1.16 -10.65 -9.44
C TYR A 249 -2.19 -11.25 -8.48
N GLU A 250 -1.99 -12.48 -8.04
CA GLU A 250 -2.92 -13.22 -7.15
C GLU A 250 -4.39 -13.17 -7.64
N GLY A 251 -4.58 -13.27 -8.96
CA GLY A 251 -5.90 -13.26 -9.60
C GLY A 251 -6.52 -11.87 -9.80
N HIS A 252 -5.82 -10.79 -9.46
CA HIS A 252 -6.29 -9.40 -9.59
C HIS A 252 -5.43 -8.60 -10.55
N TYR A 253 -6.04 -7.76 -11.36
CA TYR A 253 -5.38 -6.69 -12.13
C TYR A 253 -5.34 -5.43 -11.29
N LEU A 254 -4.34 -5.34 -10.42
CA LEU A 254 -4.26 -4.28 -9.40
C LEU A 254 -4.28 -2.88 -9.99
N HIS A 255 -5.06 -1.99 -9.38
CA HIS A 255 -4.92 -0.55 -9.60
C HIS A 255 -3.70 0.00 -8.85
N TYR A 256 -3.21 1.14 -9.27
CA TYR A 256 -2.10 1.84 -8.63
C TYR A 256 -2.06 3.31 -9.06
N ASN A 257 -1.31 4.13 -8.33
CA ASN A 257 -1.26 5.59 -8.52
C ASN A 257 -2.64 6.25 -8.48
N THR A 258 -3.50 5.74 -7.61
CA THR A 258 -4.86 6.24 -7.45
C THR A 258 -4.85 7.66 -6.89
N GLN A 259 -5.55 8.56 -7.57
CA GLN A 259 -5.73 9.95 -7.19
C GLN A 259 -7.20 10.22 -6.91
N VAL A 260 -7.47 11.00 -5.88
CA VAL A 260 -8.82 11.35 -5.46
C VAL A 260 -8.98 12.85 -5.25
N SER A 261 -10.20 13.35 -5.38
CA SER A 261 -10.59 14.67 -4.88
C SER A 261 -11.60 14.49 -3.75
N PRO A 262 -11.39 15.13 -2.59
CA PRO A 262 -12.37 15.15 -1.52
C PRO A 262 -13.47 16.18 -1.79
N SER A 263 -14.69 15.87 -1.38
CA SER A 263 -15.81 16.81 -1.28
C SER A 263 -16.55 16.61 0.05
N LEU A 264 -17.05 17.69 0.62
CA LEU A 264 -17.93 17.60 1.78
C LEU A 264 -19.36 17.47 1.27
N GLU A 265 -20.03 16.38 1.63
CA GLU A 265 -21.36 16.07 1.14
C GLU A 265 -22.30 15.71 2.29
N ARG A 266 -23.58 16.07 2.15
CA ARG A 266 -24.62 15.51 3.00
C ARG A 266 -25.01 14.14 2.46
N ILE A 267 -24.72 13.10 3.24
CA ILE A 267 -24.92 11.70 2.85
C ILE A 267 -25.97 11.04 3.74
N GLY A 268 -26.57 9.96 3.24
CA GLY A 268 -27.41 9.05 3.99
C GLY A 268 -26.83 7.64 4.00
N LEU A 269 -26.57 7.09 5.19
CA LEU A 269 -26.29 5.67 5.36
C LEU A 269 -27.57 4.99 5.86
N SER A 270 -27.96 3.91 5.20
CA SER A 270 -29.21 3.20 5.50
C SER A 270 -29.06 2.28 6.73
N ALA A 271 -30.18 1.89 7.31
CA ALA A 271 -30.20 0.81 8.29
C ALA A 271 -29.55 -0.47 7.70
N GLY A 272 -28.67 -1.10 8.47
CA GLY A 272 -27.87 -2.24 8.04
C GLY A 272 -26.52 -1.88 7.39
N ASP A 273 -26.25 -0.61 7.08
CA ASP A 273 -24.92 -0.14 6.74
C ASP A 273 -24.02 -0.10 7.98
N TYR A 274 -22.71 0.04 7.79
CA TYR A 274 -21.77 -0.04 8.89
C TYR A 274 -20.99 1.25 9.10
N LEU A 275 -20.80 1.61 10.37
CA LEU A 275 -19.76 2.52 10.81
C LEU A 275 -18.56 1.73 11.33
N ILE A 276 -17.38 2.23 11.04
CA ILE A 276 -16.11 1.65 11.45
C ILE A 276 -15.40 2.72 12.30
N PRO A 277 -15.48 2.65 13.64
CA PRO A 277 -14.68 3.51 14.49
C PRO A 277 -13.19 3.30 14.18
N VAL A 278 -12.43 4.38 14.00
CA VAL A 278 -11.01 4.24 13.64
C VAL A 278 -10.12 4.07 14.86
N ASP A 279 -10.52 4.68 15.99
CA ASP A 279 -9.82 4.56 17.27
C ASP A 279 -10.05 3.18 17.90
N GLN A 280 -9.35 2.17 17.35
CA GLN A 280 -9.44 0.78 17.79
C GLN A 280 -8.20 -0.01 17.40
N PHE A 281 -8.10 -1.25 17.89
CA PHE A 281 -7.15 -2.23 17.36
C PHE A 281 -7.24 -2.31 15.83
N GLY A 282 -6.09 -2.31 15.15
CA GLY A 282 -6.06 -2.37 13.69
C GLY A 282 -6.29 -1.04 12.98
N LEU A 283 -6.12 0.11 13.65
CA LEU A 283 -6.22 1.44 13.05
C LEU A 283 -5.45 1.53 11.72
N ARG A 284 -4.22 1.07 11.66
CA ARG A 284 -3.41 1.07 10.42
C ARG A 284 -4.03 0.20 9.34
N TYR A 285 -4.55 -0.98 9.70
CA TYR A 285 -5.25 -1.85 8.76
C TYR A 285 -6.46 -1.16 8.14
N ILE A 286 -7.27 -0.48 8.98
CA ILE A 286 -8.42 0.29 8.51
C ILE A 286 -7.99 1.34 7.49
N LEU A 287 -6.98 2.15 7.82
CA LEU A 287 -6.50 3.22 6.95
C LEU A 287 -5.91 2.67 5.64
N GLU A 288 -4.97 1.74 5.73
CA GLU A 288 -4.25 1.23 4.55
C GLU A 288 -5.11 0.33 3.65
N THR A 289 -6.31 -0.07 4.10
CA THR A 289 -7.25 -0.82 3.26
C THR A 289 -8.43 0.01 2.75
N LEU A 290 -8.88 1.02 3.51
CA LEU A 290 -10.04 1.83 3.13
C LEU A 290 -9.68 3.15 2.43
N GLU A 291 -8.46 3.67 2.59
CA GLU A 291 -8.00 4.84 1.82
C GLU A 291 -7.63 4.40 0.40
N PRO A 292 -8.33 4.86 -0.64
CA PRO A 292 -8.15 4.34 -2.01
C PRO A 292 -6.77 4.61 -2.60
N GLN A 293 -6.04 5.62 -2.09
CA GLN A 293 -4.68 5.97 -2.49
C GLN A 293 -3.62 5.04 -1.91
N ALA A 294 -3.96 4.27 -0.85
CA ALA A 294 -3.03 3.32 -0.26
C ALA A 294 -2.70 2.20 -1.23
N ILE A 295 -1.43 1.80 -1.27
CA ILE A 295 -0.91 0.87 -2.29
C ILE A 295 -1.65 -0.47 -2.30
N ASP A 296 -2.10 -0.94 -1.16
CA ASP A 296 -2.84 -2.20 -0.98
C ASP A 296 -4.29 -1.99 -0.50
N SER A 297 -4.88 -0.84 -0.85
CA SER A 297 -6.28 -0.56 -0.56
C SER A 297 -7.23 -1.56 -1.22
N PHE A 298 -8.40 -1.74 -0.66
CA PHE A 298 -9.46 -2.53 -1.31
C PHE A 298 -9.86 -1.97 -2.68
N PHE A 299 -9.70 -0.64 -2.91
CA PHE A 299 -9.87 -0.08 -4.25
C PHE A 299 -8.81 -0.64 -5.21
N ASN A 300 -7.53 -0.56 -4.85
CA ASN A 300 -6.44 -1.04 -5.68
C ASN A 300 -6.51 -2.56 -5.91
N TRP A 301 -7.19 -3.30 -5.02
CA TRP A 301 -7.47 -4.73 -5.14
C TRP A 301 -8.82 -5.06 -5.81
N ASN A 302 -9.43 -4.12 -6.55
CA ASN A 302 -10.63 -4.32 -7.38
C ASN A 302 -11.93 -4.62 -6.60
N PHE A 303 -12.00 -4.31 -5.30
CA PHE A 303 -13.22 -4.56 -4.52
C PHE A 303 -14.34 -3.54 -4.81
N PHE A 304 -13.98 -2.41 -5.41
CA PHE A 304 -14.89 -1.30 -5.69
C PHE A 304 -15.05 -1.00 -7.19
N ASP A 305 -14.63 -1.89 -8.08
CA ASP A 305 -14.64 -1.67 -9.54
C ASP A 305 -16.05 -1.38 -10.11
N THR A 306 -17.09 -1.70 -9.35
CA THR A 306 -18.48 -1.39 -9.73
C THR A 306 -18.76 0.09 -9.88
N ILE A 307 -17.90 0.97 -9.34
CA ILE A 307 -18.03 2.44 -9.47
C ILE A 307 -17.34 2.98 -10.74
N LEU A 308 -16.50 2.18 -11.40
CA LEU A 308 -15.67 2.63 -12.50
C LEU A 308 -16.43 2.77 -13.83
N PRO A 309 -17.33 1.85 -14.20
CA PRO A 309 -18.12 2.02 -15.42
C PRO A 309 -19.29 2.98 -15.18
N GLN A 310 -19.49 3.90 -16.11
CA GLN A 310 -20.77 4.57 -16.25
C GLN A 310 -21.78 3.56 -16.79
N LYS A 311 -22.80 3.20 -16.01
CA LYS A 311 -23.74 2.12 -16.36
C LYS A 311 -24.81 2.57 -17.33
N GLU A 312 -25.30 3.79 -17.14
CA GLU A 312 -26.31 4.40 -17.97
C GLU A 312 -25.78 5.66 -18.67
N GLY A 313 -26.22 5.88 -19.89
CA GLY A 313 -25.85 7.02 -20.70
C GLY A 313 -27.06 7.71 -21.26
N PHE A 314 -26.93 8.28 -22.44
CA PHE A 314 -28.03 8.96 -23.15
C PHE A 314 -28.14 8.48 -24.59
N SER A 315 -29.36 8.56 -25.14
CA SER A 315 -29.59 8.44 -26.56
C SER A 315 -29.55 9.84 -27.21
N PRO A 316 -28.64 10.12 -28.16
CA PRO A 316 -28.44 11.46 -28.69
C PRO A 316 -29.72 12.16 -29.15
N TYR A 317 -30.59 11.43 -29.85
CA TYR A 317 -31.83 11.98 -30.40
C TYR A 317 -32.85 12.45 -29.34
N VAL A 318 -32.78 11.93 -28.11
CA VAL A 318 -33.62 12.38 -26.98
C VAL A 318 -32.89 13.43 -26.17
N TRP A 319 -31.59 13.20 -25.95
CA TRP A 319 -30.78 14.04 -25.08
C TRP A 319 -30.52 15.42 -25.65
N GLU A 320 -30.41 15.58 -26.98
CA GLU A 320 -30.11 16.86 -27.61
C GLU A 320 -31.17 17.93 -27.31
N ASP A 321 -32.47 17.57 -27.41
CA ASP A 321 -33.56 18.47 -27.07
C ASP A 321 -33.54 18.87 -25.59
N LEU A 322 -33.33 17.92 -24.71
CA LEU A 322 -33.23 18.15 -23.25
C LEU A 322 -32.02 19.00 -22.88
N ALA A 323 -30.88 18.73 -23.52
CA ALA A 323 -29.65 19.53 -23.32
C ALA A 323 -29.83 20.98 -23.74
N LEU A 324 -30.57 21.23 -24.83
CA LEU A 324 -30.95 22.58 -25.25
C LEU A 324 -31.83 23.31 -24.23
N GLU A 325 -32.76 22.61 -23.59
CA GLU A 325 -33.60 23.17 -22.53
C GLU A 325 -32.78 23.50 -21.27
N ILE A 326 -31.86 22.59 -20.90
CA ILE A 326 -30.92 22.81 -19.78
C ILE A 326 -30.06 24.07 -20.05
N LEU A 327 -29.51 24.24 -21.23
CA LEU A 327 -28.73 25.43 -21.60
C LEU A 327 -29.55 26.71 -21.60
N LYS A 328 -30.86 26.62 -21.99
CA LYS A 328 -31.76 27.79 -21.93
C LYS A 328 -32.07 28.22 -20.50
N SER A 329 -32.22 27.24 -19.60
CA SER A 329 -32.55 27.48 -18.19
C SER A 329 -31.32 27.80 -17.31
N ASN A 330 -30.09 27.51 -17.78
CA ASN A 330 -28.84 27.75 -17.07
C ASN A 330 -27.85 28.57 -17.89
N PRO A 331 -27.90 29.94 -17.81
CA PRO A 331 -27.01 30.81 -18.57
C PRO A 331 -25.52 30.64 -18.25
N GLU A 332 -25.17 30.26 -16.99
CA GLU A 332 -23.78 30.04 -16.59
C GLU A 332 -23.20 28.81 -17.27
N LEU A 333 -23.93 27.68 -17.23
CA LEU A 333 -23.55 26.45 -17.91
C LEU A 333 -23.43 26.67 -19.43
N LYS A 334 -24.32 27.49 -20.00
CA LYS A 334 -24.26 27.85 -21.42
C LYS A 334 -22.98 28.62 -21.74
N ALA A 335 -22.62 29.61 -20.93
CA ALA A 335 -21.40 30.38 -21.11
C ALA A 335 -20.14 29.50 -20.99
N GLU A 336 -20.13 28.56 -20.02
CA GLU A 336 -19.04 27.57 -19.85
C GLU A 336 -18.92 26.66 -21.08
N PHE A 337 -20.05 26.13 -21.57
CA PHE A 337 -20.09 25.27 -22.73
C PHE A 337 -19.54 25.96 -23.99
N GLU A 338 -20.01 27.19 -24.29
CA GLU A 338 -19.55 27.97 -25.46
C GLU A 338 -18.05 28.36 -25.32
N ALA A 339 -17.61 28.73 -24.12
CA ALA A 339 -16.22 29.01 -23.86
C ALA A 339 -15.32 27.78 -24.02
N TYR A 340 -15.78 26.60 -23.60
CA TYR A 340 -15.05 25.34 -23.78
C TYR A 340 -14.98 24.97 -25.27
N LYS A 341 -16.13 25.05 -25.97
CA LYS A 341 -16.25 24.78 -27.40
C LYS A 341 -15.34 25.67 -28.24
N SER A 342 -15.24 26.94 -27.89
CA SER A 342 -14.40 27.92 -28.63
C SER A 342 -12.89 27.65 -28.48
N LYS A 343 -12.47 27.03 -27.36
CA LYS A 343 -11.06 26.74 -27.07
C LYS A 343 -10.58 25.36 -27.56
N HIS A 344 -11.51 24.45 -27.91
CA HIS A 344 -11.19 23.07 -28.23
C HIS A 344 -11.82 22.68 -29.58
N SER A 345 -11.05 22.80 -30.67
CA SER A 345 -11.51 22.54 -32.03
C SER A 345 -12.08 21.14 -32.24
N ASP A 346 -11.43 20.12 -31.67
CA ASP A 346 -11.84 18.72 -31.80
C ASP A 346 -13.18 18.48 -31.08
N PHE A 347 -13.37 19.11 -29.92
CA PHE A 347 -14.64 19.09 -29.21
C PHE A 347 -15.75 19.81 -30.02
N ALA A 348 -15.44 20.94 -30.62
CA ALA A 348 -16.39 21.70 -31.43
C ALA A 348 -16.90 20.92 -32.66
N GLN A 349 -16.13 19.96 -33.15
CA GLN A 349 -16.47 19.11 -34.29
C GLN A 349 -17.05 17.75 -33.89
N ASN A 350 -17.14 17.44 -32.60
CA ASN A 350 -17.60 16.15 -32.08
C ASN A 350 -18.94 16.32 -31.34
N ALA A 351 -20.04 16.07 -32.02
CA ALA A 351 -21.39 16.20 -31.44
C ALA A 351 -21.57 15.33 -30.21
N TYR A 352 -21.10 14.07 -30.24
CA TYR A 352 -21.23 13.17 -29.09
C TYR A 352 -20.45 13.70 -27.88
N ALA A 353 -19.23 14.19 -28.07
CA ALA A 353 -18.44 14.75 -26.96
C ALA A 353 -19.12 16.00 -26.34
N GLN A 354 -19.78 16.83 -27.15
CA GLN A 354 -20.56 17.98 -26.66
C GLN A 354 -21.77 17.54 -25.84
N LEU A 355 -22.51 16.57 -26.31
CA LEU A 355 -23.65 16.01 -25.60
C LEU A 355 -23.24 15.31 -24.30
N ASP A 356 -22.14 14.55 -24.31
CA ASP A 356 -21.57 13.89 -23.15
C ASP A 356 -21.09 14.90 -22.09
N TRP A 357 -20.48 15.99 -22.53
CA TRP A 357 -20.04 17.06 -21.65
C TRP A 357 -21.21 17.73 -20.90
N LEU A 358 -22.34 17.94 -21.60
CA LEU A 358 -23.56 18.45 -20.98
C LEU A 358 -24.24 17.40 -20.09
N HIS A 359 -24.25 16.14 -20.51
CA HIS A 359 -24.81 15.05 -19.72
C HIS A 359 -24.10 14.90 -18.38
N LYS A 360 -22.78 14.93 -18.38
CA LYS A 360 -21.95 14.85 -17.16
C LYS A 360 -22.16 16.02 -16.18
N ARG A 361 -22.73 17.15 -16.63
CA ARG A 361 -23.05 18.31 -15.78
C ARG A 361 -24.55 18.46 -15.49
N SER A 362 -25.32 17.46 -15.83
CA SER A 362 -26.76 17.44 -15.62
C SER A 362 -27.18 16.59 -14.43
N VAL A 363 -28.43 16.75 -14.01
CA VAL A 363 -29.07 15.90 -12.99
C VAL A 363 -29.29 14.44 -13.45
N HIS A 364 -29.12 14.17 -14.74
CA HIS A 364 -29.32 12.87 -15.37
C HIS A 364 -28.05 12.00 -15.35
N TYR A 365 -26.89 12.61 -14.99
CA TYR A 365 -25.66 11.87 -14.87
C TYR A 365 -25.67 10.95 -13.65
N GLU A 366 -25.08 9.76 -13.77
CA GLU A 366 -24.98 8.79 -12.68
C GLU A 366 -24.05 9.34 -11.58
N LYS A 367 -24.60 9.72 -10.45
CA LYS A 367 -23.87 10.35 -9.33
C LYS A 367 -22.85 9.42 -8.68
N GLU A 368 -23.08 8.10 -8.77
CA GLU A 368 -22.21 7.08 -8.18
C GLU A 368 -21.02 6.72 -9.08
N HIS A 369 -20.97 7.23 -10.30
CA HIS A 369 -19.82 7.03 -11.20
C HIS A 369 -18.57 7.71 -10.61
N LEU A 370 -17.52 6.90 -10.39
CA LEU A 370 -16.25 7.32 -9.78
C LEU A 370 -16.39 7.89 -8.34
N ARG A 371 -17.55 7.81 -7.73
CA ARG A 371 -17.77 8.20 -6.34
C ARG A 371 -17.38 7.02 -5.43
N TYR A 372 -16.37 7.25 -4.59
CA TYR A 372 -15.89 6.20 -3.68
C TYR A 372 -16.94 5.90 -2.60
N PRO A 373 -17.34 4.65 -2.40
CA PRO A 373 -18.49 4.34 -1.56
C PRO A 373 -18.21 4.34 -0.06
N VAL A 374 -16.94 4.37 0.33
CA VAL A 374 -16.54 4.49 1.74
C VAL A 374 -16.41 5.98 2.06
N VAL A 375 -17.25 6.45 2.97
CA VAL A 375 -17.29 7.86 3.38
C VAL A 375 -16.47 8.07 4.67
N ARG A 376 -15.96 9.29 4.86
CA ARG A 376 -15.07 9.65 5.97
C ARG A 376 -15.78 10.65 6.88
N LEU A 377 -15.99 10.30 8.14
CA LEU A 377 -16.65 11.15 9.13
C LEU A 377 -15.59 11.75 10.07
N LEU A 378 -15.34 13.04 9.93
CA LEU A 378 -14.36 13.78 10.74
C LEU A 378 -14.94 14.28 12.06
N GLY A 379 -16.25 14.51 12.10
CA GLY A 379 -17.00 14.92 13.29
C GLY A 379 -17.44 13.75 14.16
N GLU A 380 -17.95 14.09 15.34
CA GLU A 380 -18.64 13.11 16.20
C GLU A 380 -19.95 12.67 15.55
N VAL A 381 -20.27 11.39 15.71
CA VAL A 381 -21.53 10.81 15.26
C VAL A 381 -22.34 10.46 16.49
N VAL A 382 -23.52 11.06 16.62
CA VAL A 382 -24.49 10.68 17.64
C VAL A 382 -25.27 9.48 17.10
N LEU A 383 -24.92 8.30 17.57
CA LEU A 383 -25.75 7.11 17.34
C LEU A 383 -26.92 7.22 18.32
N GLY A 384 -28.16 7.28 17.81
CA GLY A 384 -29.32 7.28 18.65
C GLY A 384 -29.29 6.12 19.64
N GLU A 385 -29.60 6.40 20.93
CA GLU A 385 -29.77 5.35 21.93
C GLU A 385 -30.91 4.43 21.50
N ASP A 386 -30.75 3.11 21.72
CA ASP A 386 -31.78 2.07 21.49
C ASP A 386 -33.02 2.27 22.36
#